data_5e63a860c721c5a25f9a45d9ad3efe77
#
_entry.id   5e63a860c721c5a25f9a45d9ad3efe77
#
_cell.length_a   1.000
_cell.length_b   1.000
_cell.length_c   1.000
_cell.angle_alpha   90.00
_cell.angle_beta   90.00
_cell.angle_gamma   90.00
#
_symmetry.space_group_name_H-M   'P 1'
#
loop_
_entity.id
_entity.type
_entity.pdbx_description
1 polymer ?
#
loop_
_entity_poly.entity_id
_entity_poly.type
_entity_poly.pdbx_seq_one_letter_code
_entity_poly.pdbx_strand_id
1 'polypeptide(L)'
;MAYLYIRDYLRQIQSSQLNQLTGSDNAILSTLELTAIEEANSYLVQKYDTAYEFTDITAWDAAVSYQGQRRVYLYAADYVSTNTYASGSIVANNNKVYYLTASKTGAWTTANTTLLGDLYQVFNVKTPYMVWDAEELYGIGNQVWWHDKVYTCLNQNTGLAPDDSDNAQYWGLGTSWSLTAGTLPSDSTKWNAADNRSQQLVTYIVNIVLYYLSKRIAPQNIPINVITAYENAINWLMAAAGDKAGITANIPRIQPKKGYRTRMSSIPRNNNTY
;
A
#
# COMPACT_ATOMS: atom_id res chain seq x y z
N MET A 1 12.86 2.36 -2.94
CA MET A 1 11.47 2.18 -2.47
C MET A 1 10.55 2.45 -3.64
N ALA A 2 9.65 1.56 -3.95
CA ALA A 2 8.70 1.70 -5.04
C ALA A 2 7.28 1.41 -4.51
N TYR A 3 6.61 2.42 -4.01
CA TYR A 3 5.18 2.37 -3.66
C TYR A 3 4.31 2.30 -4.90
N LEU A 4 4.73 3.00 -5.97
CA LEU A 4 4.11 2.95 -7.28
C LEU A 4 4.83 1.94 -8.18
N TYR A 5 4.12 1.36 -9.12
CA TYR A 5 4.68 0.56 -10.19
C TYR A 5 4.14 1.05 -11.55
N ILE A 6 4.73 0.58 -12.64
CA ILE A 6 4.50 1.17 -13.97
C ILE A 6 3.02 1.31 -14.36
N ARG A 7 2.15 0.36 -13.96
CA ARG A 7 0.71 0.42 -14.29
C ARG A 7 -0.02 1.59 -13.63
N ASP A 8 0.45 2.07 -12.47
CA ASP A 8 -0.17 3.22 -11.80
C ASP A 8 -0.03 4.47 -12.66
N TYR A 9 1.14 4.66 -13.27
CA TYR A 9 1.39 5.76 -14.20
C TYR A 9 0.59 5.60 -15.50
N LEU A 10 0.56 4.38 -16.06
CA LEU A 10 -0.12 4.11 -17.32
C LEU A 10 -1.65 4.26 -17.26
N ARG A 11 -2.24 4.39 -16.08
CA ARG A 11 -3.65 4.79 -15.91
C ARG A 11 -3.90 6.26 -16.24
N GLN A 12 -2.87 7.10 -16.19
CA GLN A 12 -3.00 8.56 -16.33
C GLN A 12 -2.22 9.12 -17.51
N ILE A 13 -1.16 8.46 -17.97
CA ILE A 13 -0.28 8.91 -19.04
C ILE A 13 0.12 7.74 -19.94
N GLN A 14 0.30 7.99 -21.23
CA GLN A 14 0.81 6.98 -22.15
C GLN A 14 2.29 6.69 -21.89
N SER A 15 2.73 5.43 -22.13
CA SER A 15 4.12 5.03 -21.91
C SER A 15 5.13 5.86 -22.70
N SER A 16 4.78 6.24 -23.94
CA SER A 16 5.63 7.11 -24.77
C SER A 16 5.83 8.49 -24.15
N GLN A 17 4.79 9.08 -23.59
CA GLN A 17 4.85 10.37 -22.91
C GLN A 17 5.64 10.27 -21.60
N LEU A 18 5.44 9.20 -20.83
CA LEU A 18 6.20 8.94 -19.59
C LEU A 18 7.69 8.82 -19.91
N ASN A 19 8.05 8.04 -20.93
CA ASN A 19 9.45 7.89 -21.37
C ASN A 19 10.04 9.23 -21.84
N GLN A 20 9.26 10.06 -22.52
CA GLN A 20 9.70 11.40 -22.91
C GLN A 20 9.96 12.30 -21.69
N LEU A 21 9.08 12.28 -20.69
CA LEU A 21 9.21 13.06 -19.47
C LEU A 21 10.40 12.61 -18.60
N THR A 22 10.70 11.32 -18.57
CA THR A 22 11.81 10.76 -17.80
C THR A 22 13.13 10.72 -18.60
N GLY A 23 13.08 10.86 -19.93
CA GLY A 23 14.21 10.57 -20.80
C GLY A 23 14.57 9.10 -20.81
N SER A 24 13.61 8.20 -20.53
CA SER A 24 13.77 6.76 -20.34
C SER A 24 14.68 6.40 -19.15
N ASP A 25 14.86 7.32 -18.21
CA ASP A 25 15.65 7.09 -16.98
C ASP A 25 14.72 6.82 -15.79
N ASN A 26 14.70 5.58 -15.33
CA ASN A 26 13.91 5.15 -14.19
C ASN A 26 14.41 5.74 -12.86
N ALA A 27 15.68 6.16 -12.76
CA ALA A 27 16.20 6.76 -11.54
C ALA A 27 15.55 8.11 -11.25
N ILE A 28 15.27 8.89 -12.32
CA ILE A 28 14.54 10.15 -12.21
C ILE A 28 13.14 9.90 -11.66
N LEU A 29 12.43 8.91 -12.21
CA LEU A 29 11.09 8.56 -11.75
C LEU A 29 11.09 8.17 -10.27
N SER A 30 12.00 7.28 -9.86
CA SER A 30 12.11 6.82 -8.47
C SER A 30 12.42 7.96 -7.49
N THR A 31 13.28 8.91 -7.90
CA THR A 31 13.61 10.07 -7.05
C THR A 31 12.40 10.98 -6.85
N LEU A 32 11.66 11.26 -7.91
CA LEU A 32 10.47 12.11 -7.83
C LEU A 32 9.30 11.41 -7.12
N GLU A 33 9.21 10.09 -7.21
CA GLU A 33 8.27 9.29 -6.43
C GLU A 33 8.55 9.43 -4.93
N LEU A 34 9.80 9.31 -4.49
CA LEU A 34 10.17 9.52 -3.08
C LEU A 34 9.77 10.91 -2.61
N THR A 35 10.04 11.95 -3.41
CA THR A 35 9.63 13.33 -3.08
C THR A 35 8.11 13.45 -2.94
N ALA A 36 7.35 12.86 -3.84
CA ALA A 36 5.88 12.88 -3.78
C ALA A 36 5.32 12.11 -2.57
N ILE A 37 5.94 10.98 -2.22
CA ILE A 37 5.60 10.20 -1.02
C ILE A 37 5.90 11.00 0.25
N GLU A 38 7.06 11.65 0.34
CA GLU A 38 7.42 12.50 1.49
C GLU A 38 6.44 13.66 1.64
N GLU A 39 6.05 14.30 0.54
CA GLU A 39 5.03 15.36 0.55
C GLU A 39 3.69 14.82 1.06
N ALA A 40 3.18 13.71 0.52
CA ALA A 40 1.93 13.10 0.97
C ALA A 40 2.01 12.66 2.45
N ASN A 41 3.13 12.07 2.86
CA ASN A 41 3.37 11.64 4.22
C ASN A 41 3.32 12.81 5.22
N SER A 42 3.86 13.97 4.85
CA SER A 42 3.86 15.16 5.72
C SER A 42 2.46 15.59 6.16
N TYR A 43 1.43 15.34 5.34
CA TYR A 43 0.03 15.60 5.68
C TYR A 43 -0.60 14.49 6.52
N LEU A 44 -0.27 13.22 6.25
CA LEU A 44 -1.03 12.07 6.73
C LEU A 44 -0.46 11.41 7.99
N VAL A 45 0.85 11.53 8.25
CA VAL A 45 1.60 10.78 9.27
C VAL A 45 1.06 10.93 10.69
N GLN A 46 0.43 12.05 11.02
CA GLN A 46 -0.10 12.27 12.37
C GLN A 46 -1.38 11.47 12.68
N LYS A 47 -2.04 10.94 11.66
CA LYS A 47 -3.37 10.35 11.79
C LYS A 47 -3.47 8.93 11.27
N TYR A 48 -2.69 8.61 10.25
CA TYR A 48 -2.75 7.35 9.52
C TYR A 48 -1.43 6.58 9.65
N ASP A 49 -1.51 5.26 9.54
CA ASP A 49 -0.34 4.39 9.43
C ASP A 49 0.28 4.49 8.03
N THR A 50 0.99 5.58 7.81
CA THR A 50 1.69 5.84 6.56
C THR A 50 2.91 4.95 6.37
N ALA A 51 3.50 4.46 7.45
CA ALA A 51 4.62 3.52 7.38
C ALA A 51 4.20 2.22 6.70
N TYR A 52 2.99 1.73 7.00
CA TYR A 52 2.41 0.58 6.32
C TYR A 52 1.96 0.93 4.90
N GLU A 53 1.24 2.05 4.70
CA GLU A 53 0.70 2.40 3.38
C GLU A 53 1.81 2.60 2.36
N PHE A 54 2.89 3.27 2.70
CA PHE A 54 4.01 3.53 1.78
C PHE A 54 5.06 2.42 1.74
N THR A 55 4.75 1.21 2.21
CA THR A 55 5.65 0.06 2.02
C THR A 55 5.84 -0.25 0.54
N ASP A 56 7.05 -0.69 0.22
CA ASP A 56 7.40 -1.08 -1.15
C ASP A 56 6.49 -2.19 -1.68
N ILE A 57 6.14 -2.08 -2.94
CA ILE A 57 5.58 -3.17 -3.71
C ILE A 57 6.69 -3.77 -4.59
N THR A 58 6.96 -5.05 -4.45
CA THR A 58 8.06 -5.74 -5.13
C THR A 58 7.52 -6.83 -6.05
N ALA A 59 8.32 -7.23 -7.04
CA ALA A 59 8.00 -8.44 -7.78
C ALA A 59 8.02 -9.65 -6.84
N TRP A 60 7.03 -10.54 -6.98
CA TRP A 60 7.01 -11.77 -6.22
C TRP A 60 8.20 -12.66 -6.57
N ASP A 61 8.85 -13.20 -5.55
CA ASP A 61 9.98 -14.12 -5.67
C ASP A 61 9.73 -15.36 -4.79
N ALA A 62 9.86 -16.53 -5.38
CA ALA A 62 9.66 -17.81 -4.68
C ALA A 62 10.68 -18.05 -3.56
N ALA A 63 11.86 -17.44 -3.60
CA ALA A 63 12.91 -17.60 -2.60
C ALA A 63 12.68 -16.73 -1.35
N VAL A 64 11.73 -15.79 -1.38
CA VAL A 64 11.51 -14.80 -0.33
C VAL A 64 10.36 -15.20 0.58
N SER A 65 10.56 -15.03 1.90
CA SER A 65 9.49 -15.08 2.92
C SER A 65 8.90 -13.69 3.07
N TYR A 66 7.57 -13.59 3.06
CA TYR A 66 6.86 -12.33 3.11
C TYR A 66 6.15 -12.14 4.44
N GLN A 67 6.35 -11.00 5.08
CA GLN A 67 5.63 -10.62 6.27
C GLN A 67 4.14 -10.38 5.97
N GLY A 68 3.30 -10.37 7.00
CA GLY A 68 1.87 -10.12 6.86
C GLY A 68 1.58 -8.80 6.16
N GLN A 69 0.56 -8.81 5.32
CA GLN A 69 0.09 -7.66 4.53
C GLN A 69 1.09 -7.08 3.52
N ARG A 70 2.29 -7.66 3.35
CA ARG A 70 3.22 -7.24 2.30
C ARG A 70 2.59 -7.42 0.93
N ARG A 71 2.88 -6.47 0.07
CA ARG A 71 2.35 -6.37 -1.29
C ARG A 71 3.41 -6.84 -2.27
N VAL A 72 2.98 -7.65 -3.21
CA VAL A 72 3.81 -8.07 -4.34
C VAL A 72 3.02 -7.94 -5.63
N TYR A 73 3.71 -7.78 -6.75
CA TYR A 73 3.10 -7.90 -8.06
C TYR A 73 3.73 -9.04 -8.84
N LEU A 74 2.96 -9.65 -9.73
CA LEU A 74 3.47 -10.68 -10.63
C LEU A 74 4.23 -10.03 -11.77
N TYR A 75 5.49 -10.44 -11.96
CA TYR A 75 6.29 -10.07 -13.10
C TYR A 75 7.12 -11.26 -13.56
N ALA A 76 7.19 -11.46 -14.86
CA ALA A 76 8.08 -12.41 -15.50
C ALA A 76 8.38 -11.94 -16.92
N ALA A 77 9.53 -12.33 -17.43
CA ALA A 77 9.84 -12.18 -18.85
C ALA A 77 8.97 -13.12 -19.70
N ASP A 78 8.69 -12.71 -20.92
CA ASP A 78 7.92 -13.53 -21.87
C ASP A 78 8.63 -14.84 -22.15
N TYR A 79 7.82 -15.91 -22.26
CA TYR A 79 8.29 -17.22 -22.63
C TYR A 79 8.81 -17.22 -24.08
N VAL A 80 10.05 -17.66 -24.25
CA VAL A 80 10.68 -17.80 -25.55
C VAL A 80 10.88 -19.28 -25.86
N SER A 81 10.28 -19.80 -26.93
CA SER A 81 10.25 -21.22 -27.27
C SER A 81 11.62 -21.85 -27.53
N THR A 82 12.63 -21.04 -27.88
CA THR A 82 14.00 -21.49 -28.10
C THR A 82 14.81 -21.65 -26.81
N ASN A 83 14.31 -21.12 -25.70
CA ASN A 83 15.00 -21.18 -24.41
C ASN A 83 14.58 -22.43 -23.62
N THR A 84 15.47 -22.91 -22.77
CA THR A 84 15.18 -23.96 -21.80
C THR A 84 15.01 -23.32 -20.42
N TYR A 85 13.88 -23.57 -19.80
CA TYR A 85 13.56 -23.10 -18.46
C TYR A 85 13.55 -24.26 -17.47
N ALA A 86 14.21 -24.10 -16.33
CA ALA A 86 14.22 -25.11 -15.28
C ALA A 86 12.85 -25.18 -14.55
N SER A 87 12.60 -26.27 -13.86
CA SER A 87 11.55 -26.34 -12.84
C SER A 87 11.76 -25.23 -11.79
N GLY A 88 10.67 -24.59 -11.37
CA GLY A 88 10.72 -23.44 -10.46
C GLY A 88 10.84 -22.08 -11.16
N SER A 89 11.11 -22.04 -12.47
CA SER A 89 11.14 -20.78 -13.22
C SER A 89 9.76 -20.15 -13.34
N ILE A 90 9.75 -18.81 -13.41
CA ILE A 90 8.55 -18.01 -13.62
C ILE A 90 8.64 -17.38 -15.00
N VAL A 91 7.59 -17.53 -15.80
CA VAL A 91 7.54 -17.01 -17.18
C VAL A 91 6.20 -16.36 -17.46
N ALA A 92 6.18 -15.38 -18.35
CA ALA A 92 4.95 -14.78 -18.85
C ALA A 92 4.57 -15.39 -20.22
N ASN A 93 3.29 -15.57 -20.44
CA ASN A 93 2.73 -15.89 -21.76
C ASN A 93 1.30 -15.34 -21.88
N ASN A 94 1.02 -14.57 -22.93
CA ASN A 94 -0.27 -13.94 -23.17
C ASN A 94 -0.79 -13.13 -21.96
N ASN A 95 0.04 -12.25 -21.41
CA ASN A 95 -0.25 -11.44 -20.22
C ASN A 95 -0.58 -12.22 -18.94
N LYS A 96 -0.26 -13.50 -18.88
CA LYS A 96 -0.40 -14.33 -17.69
C LYS A 96 0.95 -14.83 -17.23
N VAL A 97 1.12 -14.96 -15.92
CA VAL A 97 2.35 -15.44 -15.28
C VAL A 97 2.15 -16.86 -14.80
N TYR A 98 3.12 -17.70 -15.12
CA TYR A 98 3.11 -19.13 -14.82
C TYR A 98 4.36 -19.55 -14.05
N TYR A 99 4.17 -20.41 -13.08
CA TYR A 99 5.23 -21.14 -12.40
C TYR A 99 5.42 -22.51 -13.07
N LEU A 100 6.64 -22.87 -13.41
CA LEU A 100 6.96 -24.14 -14.06
C LEU A 100 7.20 -25.22 -13.02
N THR A 101 6.40 -26.28 -13.03
CA THR A 101 6.54 -27.43 -12.12
C THR A 101 7.53 -28.47 -12.65
N ALA A 102 7.93 -28.37 -13.91
CA ALA A 102 8.98 -29.17 -14.55
C ALA A 102 9.75 -28.33 -15.58
N SER A 103 10.92 -28.82 -16.00
CA SER A 103 11.70 -28.17 -17.06
C SER A 103 10.91 -28.08 -18.37
N LYS A 104 11.01 -26.96 -19.07
CA LYS A 104 10.23 -26.67 -20.28
C LYS A 104 11.08 -26.06 -21.39
N THR A 105 10.87 -26.56 -22.62
CA THR A 105 11.50 -26.08 -23.86
C THR A 105 10.49 -26.26 -25.00
N GLY A 106 10.65 -25.58 -26.12
CA GLY A 106 9.82 -25.69 -27.30
C GLY A 106 8.53 -24.90 -27.26
N ALA A 107 7.52 -25.29 -28.03
CA ALA A 107 6.25 -24.56 -28.13
C ALA A 107 5.54 -24.45 -26.77
N TRP A 108 4.88 -23.33 -26.53
CA TRP A 108 4.13 -23.11 -25.30
C TRP A 108 2.97 -24.10 -25.16
N THR A 109 2.89 -24.72 -24.00
CA THR A 109 1.75 -25.51 -23.55
C THR A 109 1.51 -25.26 -22.07
N THR A 110 0.32 -25.47 -21.56
CA THR A 110 0.00 -25.36 -20.13
C THR A 110 0.38 -26.60 -19.31
N ALA A 111 0.88 -27.66 -19.96
CA ALA A 111 1.39 -28.82 -19.24
C ALA A 111 2.56 -28.47 -18.33
N ASN A 112 2.58 -29.01 -17.13
CA ASN A 112 3.60 -28.75 -16.10
C ASN A 112 3.74 -27.26 -15.74
N THR A 113 2.63 -26.52 -15.72
CA THR A 113 2.60 -25.14 -15.30
C THR A 113 1.50 -24.91 -14.26
N THR A 114 1.74 -23.99 -13.34
CA THR A 114 0.72 -23.46 -12.44
C THR A 114 0.49 -21.99 -12.79
N LEU A 115 -0.74 -21.61 -13.12
CA LEU A 115 -1.10 -20.22 -13.34
C LEU A 115 -1.03 -19.48 -12.00
N LEU A 116 -0.24 -18.41 -11.94
CA LEU A 116 -0.14 -17.55 -10.76
C LEU A 116 -1.16 -16.40 -10.81
N GLY A 117 -1.39 -15.84 -11.99
CA GLY A 117 -2.31 -14.71 -12.20
C GLY A 117 -1.96 -13.93 -13.46
N ASP A 118 -2.49 -12.73 -13.57
CA ASP A 118 -2.21 -11.82 -14.68
C ASP A 118 -0.86 -11.10 -14.48
N LEU A 119 -0.18 -10.78 -15.57
CA LEU A 119 1.05 -9.97 -15.52
C LEU A 119 0.75 -8.63 -14.85
N TYR A 120 1.57 -8.24 -13.87
CA TYR A 120 1.41 -7.08 -13.00
C TYR A 120 0.16 -7.12 -12.07
N GLN A 121 -0.46 -8.27 -11.89
CA GLN A 121 -1.48 -8.42 -10.86
C GLN A 121 -0.85 -8.27 -9.48
N VAL A 122 -1.51 -7.49 -8.61
CA VAL A 122 -1.07 -7.26 -7.24
C VAL A 122 -1.70 -8.27 -6.31
N PHE A 123 -0.90 -8.76 -5.39
CA PHE A 123 -1.31 -9.63 -4.28
C PHE A 123 -0.83 -9.04 -2.96
N ASN A 124 -1.57 -9.29 -1.91
CA ASN A 124 -1.11 -9.03 -0.54
C ASN A 124 -1.18 -10.31 0.30
N VAL A 125 -0.23 -10.43 1.23
CA VAL A 125 -0.15 -11.56 2.14
C VAL A 125 -1.31 -11.49 3.13
N LYS A 126 -2.11 -12.55 3.22
CA LYS A 126 -3.11 -12.71 4.29
C LYS A 126 -2.42 -13.02 5.59
N THR A 127 -2.68 -12.21 6.61
CA THR A 127 -2.34 -12.57 7.99
C THR A 127 -3.48 -13.36 8.63
N PRO A 128 -3.21 -14.39 9.42
CA PRO A 128 -4.24 -15.08 10.20
C PRO A 128 -4.74 -14.25 11.38
N TYR A 129 -4.13 -13.10 11.64
CA TYR A 129 -4.44 -12.21 12.76
C TYR A 129 -5.22 -11.00 12.30
N MET A 130 -6.09 -10.47 13.17
CA MET A 130 -6.75 -9.20 12.96
C MET A 130 -5.69 -8.08 12.88
N VAL A 131 -5.84 -7.16 11.96
CA VAL A 131 -5.00 -5.96 11.92
C VAL A 131 -5.46 -5.03 13.04
N TRP A 132 -4.51 -4.46 13.78
CA TRP A 132 -4.85 -3.49 14.81
C TRP A 132 -5.49 -2.24 14.19
N ASP A 133 -6.55 -1.76 14.83
CA ASP A 133 -7.26 -0.53 14.48
C ASP A 133 -7.49 0.31 15.75
N ALA A 134 -7.21 1.59 15.68
CA ALA A 134 -7.35 2.50 16.83
C ALA A 134 -8.80 2.69 17.30
N GLU A 135 -9.80 2.33 16.48
CA GLU A 135 -11.23 2.48 16.82
C GLU A 135 -11.83 1.20 17.43
N GLU A 136 -11.10 0.06 17.34
CA GLU A 136 -11.57 -1.23 17.85
C GLU A 136 -11.31 -1.40 19.35
N LEU A 137 -12.21 -2.14 20.01
CA LEU A 137 -12.07 -2.56 21.40
C LEU A 137 -11.46 -3.96 21.47
N TYR A 138 -10.29 -4.05 22.07
CA TYR A 138 -9.59 -5.33 22.26
C TYR A 138 -9.79 -5.89 23.65
N GLY A 139 -10.25 -7.14 23.71
CA GLY A 139 -10.35 -7.93 24.95
C GLY A 139 -9.06 -8.70 25.25
N ILE A 140 -8.90 -9.10 26.51
CA ILE A 140 -7.75 -9.92 26.95
C ILE A 140 -7.66 -11.19 26.11
N GLY A 141 -6.45 -11.50 25.60
CA GLY A 141 -6.17 -12.64 24.76
C GLY A 141 -6.40 -12.42 23.28
N ASN A 142 -6.98 -11.28 22.85
CA ASN A 142 -7.03 -10.96 21.41
C ASN A 142 -5.62 -10.83 20.85
N GLN A 143 -5.40 -11.42 19.66
CA GLN A 143 -4.15 -11.32 18.94
C GLN A 143 -4.35 -10.40 17.72
N VAL A 144 -3.44 -9.44 17.59
CA VAL A 144 -3.47 -8.47 16.51
C VAL A 144 -2.14 -8.43 15.76
N TRP A 145 -2.23 -8.14 14.48
CA TRP A 145 -1.09 -7.85 13.61
C TRP A 145 -0.85 -6.34 13.57
N TRP A 146 0.37 -5.93 13.88
CA TRP A 146 0.78 -4.53 13.81
C TRP A 146 2.28 -4.42 13.56
N HIS A 147 2.70 -3.60 12.59
CA HIS A 147 4.10 -3.33 12.24
C HIS A 147 4.99 -4.59 12.22
N ASP A 148 4.59 -5.56 11.38
CA ASP A 148 5.32 -6.82 11.14
C ASP A 148 5.42 -7.77 12.36
N LYS A 149 4.62 -7.55 13.39
CA LYS A 149 4.57 -8.38 14.60
C LYS A 149 3.14 -8.73 14.99
N VAL A 150 3.03 -9.81 15.76
CA VAL A 150 1.80 -10.25 16.40
C VAL A 150 1.87 -9.89 17.87
N TYR A 151 0.91 -9.16 18.36
CA TYR A 151 0.78 -8.75 19.75
C TYR A 151 -0.44 -9.42 20.38
N THR A 152 -0.35 -9.74 21.70
CA THR A 152 -1.47 -10.27 22.47
C THR A 152 -1.95 -9.22 23.45
N CYS A 153 -3.25 -8.94 23.46
CA CYS A 153 -3.88 -8.02 24.41
C CYS A 153 -3.83 -8.62 25.83
N LEU A 154 -3.21 -7.92 26.76
CA LEU A 154 -3.10 -8.30 28.18
C LEU A 154 -4.17 -7.64 29.04
N ASN A 155 -4.56 -6.43 28.72
CA ASN A 155 -5.63 -5.68 29.39
C ASN A 155 -6.52 -5.03 28.33
N GLN A 156 -7.83 -5.04 28.56
CA GLN A 156 -8.81 -4.44 27.66
C GLN A 156 -8.47 -2.99 27.36
N ASN A 157 -8.46 -2.65 26.08
CA ASN A 157 -8.11 -1.29 25.64
C ASN A 157 -8.73 -0.94 24.27
N THR A 158 -8.72 0.37 23.96
CA THR A 158 -9.07 0.92 22.65
C THR A 158 -8.12 2.08 22.35
N GLY A 159 -7.64 2.19 21.12
CA GLY A 159 -6.83 3.32 20.67
C GLY A 159 -5.38 3.32 21.17
N LEU A 160 -4.94 2.26 21.86
CA LEU A 160 -3.58 2.12 22.36
C LEU A 160 -2.75 1.27 21.41
N ALA A 161 -1.79 1.87 20.72
CA ALA A 161 -0.95 1.15 19.74
C ALA A 161 -0.10 0.08 20.43
N PRO A 162 0.00 -1.15 19.84
CA PRO A 162 0.69 -2.28 20.47
C PRO A 162 2.21 -2.13 20.58
N ASP A 163 2.83 -1.34 19.71
CA ASP A 163 4.28 -1.12 19.66
C ASP A 163 4.73 0.12 20.44
N ASP A 164 3.81 0.87 21.02
CA ASP A 164 4.13 1.99 21.88
C ASP A 164 4.55 1.49 23.27
N SER A 165 5.74 1.89 23.72
CA SER A 165 6.31 1.51 25.01
C SER A 165 5.45 1.91 26.21
N ASP A 166 4.71 3.01 26.10
CA ASP A 166 3.80 3.50 27.14
C ASP A 166 2.58 2.59 27.32
N ASN A 167 2.30 1.75 26.32
CA ASN A 167 1.19 0.80 26.30
C ASN A 167 1.59 -0.64 26.70
N ALA A 168 2.83 -0.86 27.18
CA ALA A 168 3.35 -2.21 27.51
C ALA A 168 2.51 -2.97 28.57
N GLN A 169 1.74 -2.29 29.39
CA GLN A 169 0.81 -2.93 30.31
C GLN A 169 -0.43 -3.52 29.64
N TYR A 170 -0.77 -3.06 28.42
CA TYR A 170 -1.93 -3.49 27.65
C TYR A 170 -1.59 -4.55 26.61
N TRP A 171 -0.34 -4.59 26.16
CA TRP A 171 0.09 -5.47 25.08
C TRP A 171 1.32 -6.30 25.49
N GLY A 172 1.27 -7.59 25.19
CA GLY A 172 2.44 -8.46 25.27
C GLY A 172 3.47 -8.13 24.19
N LEU A 173 4.71 -8.56 24.39
CA LEU A 173 5.78 -8.37 23.42
C LEU A 173 5.40 -8.95 22.05
N GLY A 174 5.65 -8.18 21.02
CA GLY A 174 5.37 -8.59 19.64
C GLY A 174 6.28 -9.73 19.17
N THR A 175 5.69 -10.73 18.52
CA THR A 175 6.39 -11.85 17.88
C THR A 175 6.35 -11.72 16.37
N SER A 176 7.46 -12.03 15.68
CA SER A 176 7.51 -12.00 14.22
C SER A 176 6.70 -13.14 13.61
N TRP A 177 6.02 -12.85 12.51
CA TRP A 177 5.35 -13.85 11.69
C TRP A 177 5.61 -13.53 10.21
N SER A 178 5.79 -14.55 9.40
CA SER A 178 5.95 -14.41 7.95
C SER A 178 5.38 -15.62 7.22
N LEU A 179 4.95 -15.38 6.00
CA LEU A 179 4.57 -16.43 5.06
C LEU A 179 5.84 -17.13 4.56
N THR A 180 5.82 -18.46 4.58
CA THR A 180 6.98 -19.28 4.17
C THR A 180 7.34 -19.03 2.71
N ALA A 181 8.64 -18.98 2.40
CA ALA A 181 9.15 -18.93 1.04
C ALA A 181 8.59 -20.09 0.19
N GLY A 182 8.40 -19.84 -1.09
CA GLY A 182 7.82 -20.82 -2.03
C GLY A 182 6.30 -20.90 -2.02
N THR A 183 5.60 -20.16 -1.15
CA THR A 183 4.14 -20.08 -1.18
C THR A 183 3.67 -19.30 -2.39
N LEU A 184 3.00 -19.99 -3.33
CA LEU A 184 2.58 -19.42 -4.61
C LEU A 184 1.43 -18.41 -4.44
N PRO A 185 1.40 -17.28 -5.18
CA PRO A 185 0.30 -16.33 -5.18
C PRO A 185 -1.07 -16.89 -5.59
N SER A 186 -1.08 -18.03 -6.29
CA SER A 186 -2.31 -18.78 -6.60
C SER A 186 -2.96 -19.44 -5.39
N ASP A 187 -2.27 -19.57 -4.24
CA ASP A 187 -2.87 -20.06 -3.00
C ASP A 187 -3.72 -18.96 -2.35
N SER A 188 -5.01 -18.97 -2.65
CA SER A 188 -5.99 -18.01 -2.14
C SER A 188 -6.21 -18.08 -0.61
N THR A 189 -5.69 -19.10 0.08
CA THR A 189 -5.73 -19.16 1.56
C THR A 189 -4.66 -18.30 2.20
N LYS A 190 -3.58 -18.04 1.48
CA LYS A 190 -2.38 -17.31 1.94
C LYS A 190 -2.25 -15.93 1.30
N TRP A 191 -2.81 -15.76 0.11
CA TRP A 191 -2.73 -14.53 -0.65
C TRP A 191 -4.12 -13.98 -0.95
N ASN A 192 -4.22 -12.67 -0.96
CA ASN A 192 -5.39 -11.96 -1.47
C ASN A 192 -5.02 -11.33 -2.81
N ALA A 193 -5.72 -11.71 -3.86
CA ALA A 193 -5.55 -11.21 -5.23
C ALA A 193 -6.22 -9.82 -5.38
N ALA A 194 -5.85 -8.87 -4.52
CA ALA A 194 -6.36 -7.52 -4.55
C ALA A 194 -5.25 -6.52 -4.20
N ASP A 195 -5.25 -5.40 -4.88
CA ASP A 195 -4.44 -4.25 -4.50
C ASP A 195 -5.16 -3.54 -3.34
N ASN A 196 -4.60 -3.66 -2.13
CA ASN A 196 -5.15 -3.07 -0.92
C ASN A 196 -4.61 -1.67 -0.61
N ARG A 197 -3.80 -1.07 -1.53
CA ARG A 197 -3.41 0.33 -1.42
C ARG A 197 -4.64 1.23 -1.59
N SER A 198 -4.63 2.37 -0.95
CA SER A 198 -5.61 3.42 -1.21
C SER A 198 -5.50 3.90 -2.66
N GLN A 199 -6.39 3.43 -3.55
CA GLN A 199 -6.32 3.74 -4.99
C GLN A 199 -6.46 5.25 -5.27
N GLN A 200 -7.14 5.97 -4.41
CA GLN A 200 -7.24 7.42 -4.48
C GLN A 200 -5.90 8.06 -4.15
N LEU A 201 -5.22 7.59 -3.11
CA LEU A 201 -3.89 8.05 -2.74
C LEU A 201 -2.86 7.74 -3.84
N VAL A 202 -2.89 6.52 -4.40
CA VAL A 202 -2.07 6.15 -5.57
C VAL A 202 -2.25 7.15 -6.71
N THR A 203 -3.51 7.47 -7.05
CA THR A 203 -3.83 8.45 -8.09
C THR A 203 -3.24 9.84 -7.80
N TYR A 204 -3.35 10.30 -6.57
CA TYR A 204 -2.84 11.61 -6.18
C TYR A 204 -1.31 11.66 -6.13
N ILE A 205 -0.65 10.61 -5.67
CA ILE A 205 0.82 10.55 -5.72
C ILE A 205 1.32 10.55 -7.16
N VAL A 206 0.67 9.81 -8.07
CA VAL A 206 0.99 9.88 -9.51
C VAL A 206 0.85 11.32 -10.04
N ASN A 207 -0.21 12.03 -9.68
CA ASN A 207 -0.41 13.44 -10.10
C ASN A 207 0.72 14.34 -9.60
N ILE A 208 1.16 14.16 -8.36
CA ILE A 208 2.27 14.92 -7.78
C ILE A 208 3.58 14.61 -8.55
N VAL A 209 3.86 13.33 -8.83
CA VAL A 209 5.04 12.93 -9.62
C VAL A 209 5.01 13.54 -11.03
N LEU A 210 3.87 13.47 -11.71
CA LEU A 210 3.72 14.04 -13.08
C LEU A 210 3.90 15.55 -13.08
N TYR A 211 3.45 16.24 -12.03
CA TYR A 211 3.71 17.67 -11.87
C TYR A 211 5.21 17.96 -11.73
N TYR A 212 5.93 17.21 -10.87
CA TYR A 212 7.37 17.39 -10.71
C TYR A 212 8.16 17.02 -11.97
N LEU A 213 7.77 15.98 -12.70
CA LEU A 213 8.36 15.65 -14.00
C LEU A 213 8.19 16.81 -14.99
N SER A 214 6.98 17.35 -15.10
CA SER A 214 6.67 18.48 -16.00
C SER A 214 7.44 19.73 -15.60
N LYS A 215 7.50 20.05 -14.30
CA LYS A 215 8.24 21.19 -13.75
C LYS A 215 9.75 21.08 -14.04
N ARG A 216 10.31 19.88 -14.01
CA ARG A 216 11.74 19.65 -14.31
C ARG A 216 12.08 19.98 -15.76
N ILE A 217 11.19 19.66 -16.71
CA ILE A 217 11.46 19.83 -18.15
C ILE A 217 11.14 21.26 -18.61
N ALA A 218 9.98 21.79 -18.22
CA ALA A 218 9.48 23.07 -18.68
C ALA A 218 8.83 23.85 -17.54
N PRO A 219 9.61 24.41 -16.60
CA PRO A 219 9.07 25.00 -15.37
C PRO A 219 8.13 26.21 -15.61
N GLN A 220 8.28 26.90 -16.76
CA GLN A 220 7.43 28.03 -17.13
C GLN A 220 6.27 27.64 -18.05
N ASN A 221 6.18 26.39 -18.48
CA ASN A 221 5.16 25.93 -19.43
C ASN A 221 4.57 24.57 -19.02
N ILE A 222 4.16 24.46 -17.76
CA ILE A 222 3.48 23.25 -17.25
C ILE A 222 2.02 23.31 -17.75
N PRO A 223 1.51 22.21 -18.35
CA PRO A 223 0.12 22.14 -18.79
C PRO A 223 -0.86 22.40 -17.64
N ILE A 224 -1.89 23.21 -17.86
CA ILE A 224 -2.85 23.62 -16.82
C ILE A 224 -3.55 22.43 -16.16
N ASN A 225 -3.85 21.37 -16.92
CA ASN A 225 -4.45 20.16 -16.38
C ASN A 225 -3.54 19.44 -15.38
N VAL A 226 -2.21 19.50 -15.58
CA VAL A 226 -1.23 18.90 -14.63
C VAL A 226 -1.16 19.74 -13.35
N ILE A 227 -1.19 21.06 -13.46
CA ILE A 227 -1.25 21.97 -12.31
C ILE A 227 -2.52 21.71 -11.51
N THR A 228 -3.68 21.69 -12.15
CA THR A 228 -4.98 21.45 -11.51
C THR A 228 -5.03 20.07 -10.84
N ALA A 229 -4.45 19.03 -11.46
CA ALA A 229 -4.39 17.69 -10.87
C ALA A 229 -3.53 17.66 -9.60
N TYR A 230 -2.39 18.37 -9.61
CA TYR A 230 -1.54 18.54 -8.43
C TYR A 230 -2.27 19.29 -7.30
N GLU A 231 -2.89 20.43 -7.60
CA GLU A 231 -3.64 21.22 -6.61
C GLU A 231 -4.79 20.40 -5.98
N ASN A 232 -5.51 19.62 -6.78
CA ASN A 232 -6.55 18.72 -6.28
C ASN A 232 -5.97 17.65 -5.35
N ALA A 233 -4.80 17.09 -5.66
CA ALA A 233 -4.13 16.12 -4.81
C ALA A 233 -3.77 16.74 -3.46
N ILE A 234 -3.15 17.92 -3.44
CA ILE A 234 -2.77 18.62 -2.20
C ILE A 234 -4.01 19.01 -1.37
N ASN A 235 -5.05 19.53 -2.02
CA ASN A 235 -6.30 19.88 -1.35
C ASN A 235 -6.96 18.67 -0.69
N TRP A 236 -6.92 17.51 -1.35
CA TRP A 236 -7.44 16.28 -0.78
C TRP A 236 -6.59 15.80 0.41
N LEU A 237 -5.25 15.85 0.31
CA LEU A 237 -4.35 15.48 1.40
C LEU A 237 -4.61 16.36 2.65
N MET A 238 -4.73 17.66 2.47
CA MET A 238 -5.08 18.59 3.56
C MET A 238 -6.45 18.28 4.16
N ALA A 239 -7.43 17.95 3.32
CA ALA A 239 -8.78 17.63 3.79
C ALA A 239 -8.83 16.30 4.56
N ALA A 240 -8.08 15.27 4.11
CA ALA A 240 -7.95 13.99 4.78
C ALA A 240 -7.23 14.14 6.14
N ALA A 241 -6.19 14.96 6.20
CA ALA A 241 -5.48 15.31 7.45
C ALA A 241 -6.39 16.05 8.43
N GLY A 242 -7.20 16.98 7.93
CA GLY A 242 -8.05 17.87 8.75
C GLY A 242 -9.38 17.30 9.21
N ASP A 243 -9.68 16.02 9.03
CA ASP A 243 -10.96 15.38 9.38
C ASP A 243 -12.20 16.08 8.78
N LYS A 244 -12.07 16.64 7.59
CA LYS A 244 -13.25 17.19 6.90
C LYS A 244 -14.28 16.08 6.68
N ALA A 245 -15.53 16.35 7.02
CA ALA A 245 -16.62 15.39 6.89
C ALA A 245 -16.68 14.79 5.47
N GLY A 246 -16.65 13.47 5.38
CA GLY A 246 -16.72 12.71 4.12
C GLY A 246 -15.39 12.51 3.39
N ILE A 247 -14.27 13.07 3.85
CA ILE A 247 -12.96 12.84 3.26
C ILE A 247 -12.05 12.11 4.24
N THR A 248 -11.80 10.84 3.98
CA THR A 248 -10.85 10.02 4.74
C THR A 248 -9.98 9.25 3.76
N ALA A 249 -8.67 9.14 4.08
CA ALA A 249 -7.84 8.18 3.39
C ALA A 249 -8.26 6.76 3.80
N ASN A 250 -8.32 5.83 2.85
CA ASN A 250 -8.58 4.42 3.14
C ASN A 250 -7.28 3.75 3.62
N ILE A 251 -6.79 4.19 4.76
CA ILE A 251 -5.53 3.76 5.41
C ILE A 251 -5.86 3.54 6.88
N PRO A 252 -5.29 2.53 7.55
CA PRO A 252 -5.46 2.32 8.98
C PRO A 252 -5.11 3.59 9.78
N ARG A 253 -5.90 3.90 10.79
CA ARG A 253 -5.64 5.06 11.67
C ARG A 253 -4.75 4.63 12.83
N ILE A 254 -3.81 5.51 13.19
CA ILE A 254 -2.98 5.36 14.39
C ILE A 254 -3.58 6.11 15.59
N GLN A 255 -4.59 6.94 15.37
CA GLN A 255 -5.32 7.66 16.41
C GLN A 255 -6.83 7.50 16.23
N PRO A 256 -7.59 7.29 17.31
CA PRO A 256 -9.04 7.23 17.22
C PRO A 256 -9.60 8.56 16.71
N LYS A 257 -10.73 8.51 16.01
CA LYS A 257 -11.46 9.70 15.62
C LYS A 257 -11.75 10.53 16.86
N LYS A 258 -11.35 11.80 16.88
CA LYS A 258 -11.80 12.74 17.90
C LYS A 258 -13.31 12.87 17.76
N GLY A 259 -14.07 12.21 18.65
CA GLY A 259 -15.50 12.40 18.73
C GLY A 259 -15.78 13.88 18.96
N TYR A 260 -16.76 14.44 18.24
CA TYR A 260 -17.27 15.77 18.56
C TYR A 260 -17.81 15.70 20.00
N ARG A 261 -17.04 16.20 20.97
CA ARG A 261 -17.57 16.46 22.30
C ARG A 261 -18.54 17.62 22.14
N THR A 262 -19.83 17.30 22.05
CA THR A 262 -20.87 18.31 22.24
C THR A 262 -20.69 18.81 23.67
N ARG A 263 -20.03 19.95 23.86
CA ARG A 263 -20.09 20.65 25.12
C ARG A 263 -21.54 21.16 25.25
N MET A 264 -22.38 20.39 25.90
CA MET A 264 -23.57 20.94 26.51
C MET A 264 -23.09 21.80 27.70
N SER A 265 -22.79 23.05 27.45
CA SER A 265 -22.71 24.03 28.53
C SER A 265 -24.14 24.29 28.96
N SER A 266 -24.58 23.67 30.06
CA SER A 266 -25.72 24.18 30.79
C SER A 266 -25.35 25.58 31.28
N ILE A 267 -25.96 26.60 30.71
CA ILE A 267 -25.93 27.95 31.28
C ILE A 267 -26.56 27.79 32.65
N PRO A 268 -25.85 28.09 33.75
CA PRO A 268 -26.47 28.10 35.08
C PRO A 268 -27.61 29.09 35.05
N ARG A 269 -28.82 28.62 35.37
CA ARG A 269 -29.97 29.50 35.56
C ARG A 269 -29.59 30.51 36.67
N ASN A 270 -29.57 31.74 36.28
CA ASN A 270 -29.47 32.85 37.25
C ASN A 270 -30.76 32.87 38.07
N ASN A 271 -30.74 32.28 39.27
CA ASN A 271 -31.83 32.46 40.22
C ASN A 271 -31.80 33.87 40.81
N ASN A 272 -32.36 34.81 40.10
CA ASN A 272 -32.74 36.07 40.71
C ASN A 272 -33.96 35.82 41.60
N THR A 273 -33.73 35.56 42.88
CA THR A 273 -34.75 35.72 43.94
C THR A 273 -34.76 37.19 44.37
N TYR A 274 -35.86 37.85 44.09
CA TYR A 274 -36.22 39.12 44.72
C TYR A 274 -36.78 38.82 46.12
#